data_3d3823f085f70ed2f1abed80585c20cf
#
_entry.id   3d3823f085f70ed2f1abed80585c20cf
#
_cell.length_a   1.000
_cell.length_b   1.000
_cell.length_c   1.000
_cell.angle_alpha   90.00
_cell.angle_beta   90.00
_cell.angle_gamma   90.00
#
_symmetry.space_group_name_H-M   'P 1'
#
loop_
_entity.id
_entity.type
_entity.pdbx_description
1 polymer ?
#
loop_
_entity_poly.entity_id
_entity_poly.type
_entity_poly.pdbx_seq_one_letter_code
_entity_poly.pdbx_strand_id
1 'polypeptide(L)'
;MCYAVFPTPGYPSKAMRMEVHVHGSIFLGRGVRLSQIEHALRPWLEYLDVETLAEAPSMEREEPGIVFDSRERTVNICWTGEVGRSFHTRIAEAFQNIGPLTEYASEVEATYYPENGEDEFYQMFIGPTPEAIHEFRRQCVIEDISGMLSRHLGKADVDQVAAMVNQLFDQDLAAKKIIGDQTTSSSTVVPLHPRNKHLH
;
A
#
# COMPACT_ATOMS: atom_id res chain seq x y z
N MET A 1 -18.09 -12.04 51.96
CA MET A 1 -17.36 -11.93 50.69
C MET A 1 -18.14 -10.98 49.79
N CYS A 2 -17.74 -9.69 49.77
CA CYS A 2 -18.38 -8.68 48.92
C CYS A 2 -17.56 -8.52 47.66
N TYR A 3 -18.11 -8.86 46.51
CA TYR A 3 -17.53 -8.53 45.23
C TYR A 3 -17.93 -7.10 44.84
N ALA A 4 -16.95 -6.20 44.83
CA ALA A 4 -17.11 -4.86 44.30
C ALA A 4 -17.16 -4.95 42.77
N VAL A 5 -18.32 -4.67 42.21
CA VAL A 5 -18.52 -4.47 40.75
C VAL A 5 -18.04 -3.04 40.45
N PHE A 6 -16.89 -2.92 39.78
CA PHE A 6 -16.48 -1.65 39.23
C PHE A 6 -17.27 -1.40 37.93
N PRO A 7 -17.94 -0.22 37.82
CA PRO A 7 -18.53 0.15 36.55
C PRO A 7 -17.41 0.46 35.55
N THR A 8 -17.35 -0.28 34.45
CA THR A 8 -16.57 0.08 33.27
C THR A 8 -17.05 1.43 32.76
N PRO A 9 -16.19 2.46 32.66
CA PRO A 9 -16.57 3.71 32.02
C PRO A 9 -16.83 3.41 30.54
N GLY A 10 -18.11 3.50 30.16
CA GLY A 10 -18.52 3.52 28.76
C GLY A 10 -18.03 4.80 28.13
N TYR A 11 -16.85 4.78 27.50
CA TYR A 11 -16.48 5.80 26.54
C TYR A 11 -17.38 5.62 25.32
N PRO A 12 -18.14 6.66 24.93
CA PRO A 12 -18.76 6.67 23.64
C PRO A 12 -17.63 6.58 22.63
N SER A 13 -17.54 5.47 21.93
CA SER A 13 -16.64 5.28 20.80
C SER A 13 -17.12 6.22 19.69
N LYS A 14 -16.72 7.47 19.76
CA LYS A 14 -16.74 8.34 18.59
C LYS A 14 -15.79 7.66 17.62
N ALA A 15 -16.33 7.03 16.59
CA ALA A 15 -15.52 6.38 15.56
C ALA A 15 -14.50 7.43 15.09
N MET A 16 -13.24 7.20 15.41
CA MET A 16 -12.16 8.11 15.07
C MET A 16 -12.05 8.08 13.56
N ARG A 17 -12.65 9.06 12.89
CA ARG A 17 -12.52 9.26 11.46
C ARG A 17 -11.23 10.04 11.24
N MET A 18 -10.54 9.71 10.19
CA MET A 18 -9.35 10.41 9.74
C MET A 18 -9.44 10.57 8.22
N GLU A 19 -8.89 11.63 7.71
CA GLU A 19 -8.73 11.79 6.29
C GLU A 19 -7.61 10.90 5.80
N VAL A 20 -7.78 10.30 4.61
CA VAL A 20 -6.75 9.54 3.92
C VAL A 20 -6.70 9.96 2.47
N HIS A 21 -5.50 10.14 1.96
CA HIS A 21 -5.22 10.30 0.54
C HIS A 21 -4.52 9.04 0.01
N VAL A 22 -5.07 8.45 -1.05
CA VAL A 22 -4.50 7.26 -1.70
C VAL A 22 -4.16 7.61 -3.14
N HIS A 23 -2.90 7.42 -3.54
CA HIS A 23 -2.49 7.69 -4.90
C HIS A 23 -1.52 6.63 -5.44
N GLY A 24 -1.55 6.43 -6.75
CA GLY A 24 -0.67 5.52 -7.46
C GLY A 24 -1.31 4.96 -8.72
N SER A 25 -0.56 4.12 -9.42
CA SER A 25 -1.03 3.46 -10.64
C SER A 25 -0.72 1.97 -10.60
N ILE A 26 -1.72 1.14 -10.93
CA ILE A 26 -1.60 -0.31 -10.97
C ILE A 26 -1.67 -0.73 -12.43
N PHE A 27 -0.62 -1.39 -12.93
CA PHE A 27 -0.50 -1.82 -14.31
C PHE A 27 -1.02 -3.23 -14.49
N LEU A 28 -2.03 -3.39 -15.34
CA LEU A 28 -2.78 -4.64 -15.48
C LEU A 28 -2.30 -5.47 -16.66
N GLY A 29 -2.44 -6.78 -16.53
CA GLY A 29 -2.19 -7.75 -17.59
C GLY A 29 -3.15 -7.58 -18.78
N ARG A 30 -2.79 -8.18 -19.91
CA ARG A 30 -3.60 -8.14 -21.12
C ARG A 30 -4.93 -8.86 -20.93
N GLY A 31 -6.01 -8.23 -21.40
CA GLY A 31 -7.34 -8.84 -21.39
C GLY A 31 -8.08 -8.73 -20.06
N VAL A 32 -7.52 -8.05 -19.06
CA VAL A 32 -8.23 -7.74 -17.81
C VAL A 32 -9.39 -6.79 -18.11
N ARG A 33 -10.57 -7.13 -17.58
CA ARG A 33 -11.82 -6.38 -17.77
C ARG A 33 -12.16 -5.58 -16.53
N LEU A 34 -12.93 -4.49 -16.71
CA LEU A 34 -13.40 -3.66 -15.60
C LEU A 34 -14.09 -4.49 -14.51
N SER A 35 -14.96 -5.45 -14.87
CA SER A 35 -15.66 -6.30 -13.89
C SER A 35 -14.73 -7.17 -13.03
N GLN A 36 -13.56 -7.55 -13.55
CA GLN A 36 -12.55 -8.30 -12.77
C GLN A 36 -11.83 -7.36 -11.80
N ILE A 37 -11.59 -6.12 -12.22
CA ILE A 37 -10.99 -5.08 -11.37
C ILE A 37 -11.94 -4.73 -10.23
N GLU A 38 -13.21 -4.46 -10.52
CA GLU A 38 -14.24 -4.16 -9.51
C GLU A 38 -14.43 -5.34 -8.54
N HIS A 39 -14.39 -6.57 -9.06
CA HIS A 39 -14.44 -7.74 -8.21
C HIS A 39 -13.22 -7.84 -7.29
N ALA A 40 -12.02 -7.57 -7.77
CA ALA A 40 -10.80 -7.57 -6.97
C ALA A 40 -10.79 -6.45 -5.92
N LEU A 41 -11.23 -5.24 -6.32
CA LEU A 41 -11.31 -4.08 -5.42
C LEU A 41 -12.57 -4.07 -4.54
N ARG A 42 -13.40 -5.12 -4.59
CA ARG A 42 -14.64 -5.22 -3.82
C ARG A 42 -14.49 -4.92 -2.32
N PRO A 43 -13.45 -5.37 -1.59
CA PRO A 43 -13.29 -5.03 -0.17
C PRO A 43 -13.22 -3.52 0.08
N TRP A 44 -12.61 -2.76 -0.84
CA TRP A 44 -12.56 -1.30 -0.76
C TRP A 44 -13.91 -0.68 -1.15
N LEU A 45 -14.53 -1.13 -2.25
CA LEU A 45 -15.84 -0.64 -2.71
C LEU A 45 -16.94 -0.87 -1.66
N GLU A 46 -16.99 -2.07 -1.07
CA GLU A 46 -17.92 -2.39 0.03
C GLU A 46 -17.67 -1.53 1.28
N TYR A 47 -16.41 -1.18 1.56
CA TYR A 47 -16.10 -0.27 2.65
C TYR A 47 -16.67 1.13 2.40
N LEU A 48 -16.68 1.58 1.14
CA LEU A 48 -17.24 2.86 0.71
C LEU A 48 -18.77 2.83 0.49
N ASP A 49 -19.40 1.65 0.65
CA ASP A 49 -20.83 1.42 0.38
C ASP A 49 -21.23 1.73 -1.07
N VAL A 50 -20.35 1.32 -2.03
CA VAL A 50 -20.57 1.49 -3.48
C VAL A 50 -20.37 0.17 -4.22
N GLU A 51 -20.94 0.05 -5.43
CA GLU A 51 -20.85 -1.18 -6.24
C GLU A 51 -19.77 -1.09 -7.33
N THR A 52 -19.49 0.10 -7.84
CA THR A 52 -18.61 0.33 -8.99
C THR A 52 -17.53 1.37 -8.69
N LEU A 53 -16.43 1.36 -9.46
CA LEU A 53 -15.39 2.38 -9.36
C LEU A 53 -15.93 3.79 -9.62
N ALA A 54 -16.87 3.92 -10.56
CA ALA A 54 -17.47 5.21 -10.90
C ALA A 54 -18.31 5.83 -9.77
N GLU A 55 -18.78 5.02 -8.83
CA GLU A 55 -19.53 5.45 -7.66
C GLU A 55 -18.64 5.78 -6.45
N ALA A 56 -17.33 5.64 -6.57
CA ALA A 56 -16.34 5.94 -5.55
C ALA A 56 -15.58 7.26 -5.84
N PRO A 57 -16.27 8.42 -5.87
CA PRO A 57 -15.61 9.70 -6.13
C PRO A 57 -14.68 10.06 -4.97
N SER A 58 -13.64 10.82 -5.27
CA SER A 58 -12.87 11.48 -4.23
C SER A 58 -13.67 12.57 -3.53
N MET A 59 -13.35 12.88 -2.27
CA MET A 59 -13.83 14.06 -1.57
C MET A 59 -13.36 15.33 -2.27
N GLU A 60 -12.15 15.32 -2.81
CA GLU A 60 -11.56 16.44 -3.53
C GLU A 60 -12.07 16.47 -4.97
N ARG A 61 -12.64 17.63 -5.38
CA ARG A 61 -13.29 17.79 -6.69
C ARG A 61 -12.34 17.68 -7.89
N GLU A 62 -11.06 17.97 -7.65
CA GLU A 62 -10.03 17.96 -8.70
C GLU A 62 -9.42 16.58 -8.90
N GLU A 63 -9.69 15.65 -7.99
CA GLU A 63 -9.19 14.29 -8.05
C GLU A 63 -10.14 13.38 -8.84
N PRO A 64 -9.60 12.57 -9.77
CA PRO A 64 -10.41 11.67 -10.58
C PRO A 64 -10.99 10.48 -9.80
N GLY A 65 -10.53 10.24 -8.56
CA GLY A 65 -10.90 9.06 -7.78
C GLY A 65 -10.16 7.80 -8.22
N ILE A 66 -10.89 6.72 -8.45
CA ILE A 66 -10.34 5.44 -8.91
C ILE A 66 -10.78 5.22 -10.36
N VAL A 67 -9.85 5.31 -11.32
CA VAL A 67 -10.16 5.29 -12.75
C VAL A 67 -9.43 4.15 -13.46
N PHE A 68 -10.17 3.34 -14.21
CA PHE A 68 -9.57 2.35 -15.12
C PHE A 68 -9.38 2.93 -16.51
N ASP A 69 -8.13 3.06 -16.94
CA ASP A 69 -7.77 3.35 -18.33
C ASP A 69 -7.54 2.05 -19.11
N SER A 70 -8.48 1.73 -19.99
CA SER A 70 -8.43 0.50 -20.78
C SER A 70 -7.38 0.53 -21.90
N ARG A 71 -6.91 1.70 -22.33
CA ARG A 71 -5.88 1.86 -23.36
C ARG A 71 -4.49 1.62 -22.77
N GLU A 72 -4.21 2.28 -21.66
CA GLU A 72 -2.96 2.11 -20.92
C GLU A 72 -2.98 0.86 -20.04
N ARG A 73 -4.13 0.23 -19.85
CA ARG A 73 -4.33 -0.94 -18.97
C ARG A 73 -3.89 -0.64 -17.54
N THR A 74 -4.27 0.54 -17.05
CA THR A 74 -3.92 1.00 -15.71
C THR A 74 -5.15 1.29 -14.88
N VAL A 75 -5.09 0.99 -13.59
CA VAL A 75 -5.98 1.59 -12.59
C VAL A 75 -5.22 2.74 -11.96
N ASN A 76 -5.65 3.95 -12.27
CA ASN A 76 -5.10 5.17 -11.69
C ASN A 76 -5.93 5.54 -10.46
N ILE A 77 -5.24 5.76 -9.36
CA ILE A 77 -5.82 6.08 -8.06
C ILE A 77 -5.31 7.46 -7.66
N CYS A 78 -6.23 8.38 -7.44
CA CYS A 78 -6.00 9.66 -6.79
C CYS A 78 -7.29 9.96 -6.05
N TRP A 79 -7.38 9.48 -4.82
CA TRP A 79 -8.61 9.43 -4.05
C TRP A 79 -8.38 9.88 -2.61
N THR A 80 -9.22 10.80 -2.15
CA THR A 80 -9.24 11.29 -0.76
C THR A 80 -10.60 10.99 -0.15
N GLY A 81 -10.61 10.58 1.12
CA GLY A 81 -11.86 10.32 1.84
C GLY A 81 -11.70 10.26 3.35
N GLU A 82 -12.81 10.39 4.06
CA GLU A 82 -12.86 10.15 5.51
C GLU A 82 -13.03 8.66 5.82
N VAL A 83 -12.11 8.10 6.59
CA VAL A 83 -12.05 6.67 6.88
C VAL A 83 -11.98 6.36 8.36
N GLY A 84 -12.42 5.17 8.72
CA GLY A 84 -12.27 4.59 10.06
C GLY A 84 -11.12 3.59 10.13
N ARG A 85 -10.90 3.02 11.31
CA ARG A 85 -9.79 2.11 11.62
C ARG A 85 -9.68 0.87 10.74
N SER A 86 -10.78 0.37 10.18
CA SER A 86 -10.79 -0.83 9.33
C SER A 86 -10.38 -0.57 7.89
N PHE A 87 -10.25 0.68 7.47
CA PHE A 87 -9.93 1.04 6.08
C PHE A 87 -8.62 0.42 5.61
N HIS A 88 -7.57 0.53 6.41
CA HIS A 88 -6.26 -0.03 6.05
C HIS A 88 -6.32 -1.53 5.74
N THR A 89 -7.09 -2.29 6.52
CA THR A 89 -7.27 -3.73 6.28
C THR A 89 -8.05 -3.98 4.98
N ARG A 90 -9.09 -3.19 4.70
CA ARG A 90 -9.91 -3.35 3.50
C ARG A 90 -9.17 -3.00 2.22
N ILE A 91 -8.40 -1.92 2.24
CA ILE A 91 -7.59 -1.54 1.07
C ILE A 91 -6.44 -2.54 0.84
N ALA A 92 -5.81 -3.04 1.89
CA ALA A 92 -4.79 -4.08 1.78
C ALA A 92 -5.36 -5.38 1.19
N GLU A 93 -6.56 -5.80 1.60
CA GLU A 93 -7.27 -6.95 1.03
C GLU A 93 -7.60 -6.74 -0.45
N ALA A 94 -8.11 -5.54 -0.82
CA ALA A 94 -8.39 -5.18 -2.21
C ALA A 94 -7.13 -5.25 -3.08
N PHE A 95 -5.99 -4.76 -2.58
CA PHE A 95 -4.72 -4.80 -3.29
C PHE A 95 -4.11 -6.20 -3.37
N GLN A 96 -4.38 -7.07 -2.39
CA GLN A 96 -4.05 -8.49 -2.51
C GLN A 96 -4.83 -9.17 -3.64
N ASN A 97 -6.11 -8.87 -3.74
CA ASN A 97 -6.98 -9.48 -4.74
C ASN A 97 -6.65 -9.01 -6.17
N ILE A 98 -6.24 -7.76 -6.36
CA ILE A 98 -5.88 -7.24 -7.69
C ILE A 98 -4.47 -7.67 -8.13
N GLY A 99 -3.58 -8.02 -7.21
CA GLY A 99 -2.21 -8.43 -7.50
C GLY A 99 -2.08 -9.45 -8.64
N PRO A 100 -2.83 -10.57 -8.63
CA PRO A 100 -2.78 -11.57 -9.71
C PRO A 100 -3.21 -11.05 -11.10
N LEU A 101 -3.89 -9.90 -11.17
CA LEU A 101 -4.31 -9.27 -12.42
C LEU A 101 -3.26 -8.30 -12.98
N THR A 102 -2.19 -8.02 -12.25
CA THR A 102 -1.15 -7.08 -12.67
C THR A 102 -0.16 -7.69 -13.66
N GLU A 103 0.43 -6.86 -14.52
CA GLU A 103 1.49 -7.26 -15.44
C GLU A 103 2.87 -7.25 -14.77
N TYR A 104 3.10 -6.26 -13.93
CA TYR A 104 4.31 -6.11 -13.11
C TYR A 104 3.97 -5.44 -11.79
N ALA A 105 4.95 -5.39 -10.89
CA ALA A 105 4.75 -4.77 -9.60
C ALA A 105 4.71 -3.24 -9.70
N SER A 106 3.92 -2.63 -8.84
CA SER A 106 3.74 -1.19 -8.73
C SER A 106 3.57 -0.80 -7.26
N GLU A 107 3.63 0.49 -7.01
CA GLU A 107 3.47 1.09 -5.69
C GLU A 107 2.21 1.96 -5.65
N VAL A 108 1.48 1.86 -4.55
CA VAL A 108 0.40 2.77 -4.17
C VAL A 108 0.70 3.31 -2.78
N GLU A 109 0.62 4.61 -2.62
CA GLU A 109 0.84 5.29 -1.35
C GLU A 109 -0.50 5.67 -0.71
N ALA A 110 -0.61 5.48 0.60
CA ALA A 110 -1.71 5.96 1.41
C ALA A 110 -1.18 6.86 2.52
N THR A 111 -1.60 8.12 2.53
CA THR A 111 -1.26 9.09 3.56
C THR A 111 -2.48 9.31 4.43
N TYR A 112 -2.35 9.09 5.72
CA TYR A 112 -3.38 9.30 6.73
C TYR A 112 -3.11 10.60 7.46
N TYR A 113 -4.14 11.42 7.62
CA TYR A 113 -4.11 12.72 8.30
C TYR A 113 -4.95 12.65 9.58
N PRO A 114 -4.39 12.20 10.71
CA PRO A 114 -5.13 12.17 11.96
C PRO A 114 -5.33 13.59 12.52
N GLU A 115 -6.51 13.89 13.10
CA GLU A 115 -6.83 15.21 13.67
C GLU A 115 -5.81 15.69 14.70
N ASN A 116 -5.19 14.78 15.46
CA ASN A 116 -4.27 15.07 16.55
C ASN A 116 -3.03 14.18 16.46
N GLY A 117 -2.27 14.27 15.39
CA GLY A 117 -1.09 13.44 15.20
C GLY A 117 -0.22 13.93 14.05
N GLU A 118 0.85 13.18 13.82
CA GLU A 118 1.68 13.36 12.65
C GLU A 118 1.10 12.54 11.50
N ASP A 119 1.30 13.00 10.26
CA ASP A 119 0.88 12.29 9.07
C ASP A 119 1.56 10.92 8.98
N GLU A 120 0.77 9.89 8.71
CA GLU A 120 1.25 8.52 8.58
C GLU A 120 1.27 8.11 7.11
N PHE A 121 2.43 7.66 6.63
CA PHE A 121 2.64 7.24 5.25
C PHE A 121 2.80 5.73 5.16
N TYR A 122 2.00 5.10 4.30
CA TYR A 122 2.06 3.69 4.01
C TYR A 122 2.30 3.46 2.53
N GLN A 123 3.41 2.80 2.20
CA GLN A 123 3.69 2.32 0.86
C GLN A 123 3.18 0.87 0.73
N MET A 124 2.34 0.62 -0.27
CA MET A 124 1.79 -0.68 -0.57
C MET A 124 2.29 -1.14 -1.94
N PHE A 125 3.03 -2.23 -1.94
CA PHE A 125 3.56 -2.82 -3.17
C PHE A 125 2.63 -3.92 -3.65
N ILE A 126 2.18 -3.81 -4.89
CA ILE A 126 1.19 -4.69 -5.51
C ILE A 126 1.85 -5.33 -6.72
N GLY A 127 1.68 -6.64 -6.91
CA GLY A 127 2.31 -7.31 -8.03
C GLY A 127 1.79 -8.73 -8.22
N PRO A 128 2.13 -9.34 -9.38
CA PRO A 128 1.62 -10.66 -9.75
C PRO A 128 2.17 -11.79 -8.88
N THR A 129 3.35 -11.61 -8.30
CA THR A 129 4.00 -12.59 -7.42
C THR A 129 4.80 -11.91 -6.31
N PRO A 130 5.03 -12.61 -5.19
CA PRO A 130 5.88 -12.10 -4.11
C PRO A 130 7.30 -11.72 -4.57
N GLU A 131 7.86 -12.46 -5.53
CA GLU A 131 9.18 -12.21 -6.09
C GLU A 131 9.21 -10.91 -6.91
N ALA A 132 8.17 -10.65 -7.71
CA ALA A 132 8.03 -9.41 -8.47
C ALA A 132 7.92 -8.20 -7.54
N ILE A 133 7.15 -8.31 -6.46
CA ILE A 133 7.04 -7.29 -5.42
C ILE A 133 8.39 -7.06 -4.74
N HIS A 134 9.10 -8.13 -4.38
CA HIS A 134 10.40 -8.04 -3.72
C HIS A 134 11.43 -7.33 -4.61
N GLU A 135 11.49 -7.71 -5.90
CA GLU A 135 12.39 -7.09 -6.87
C GLU A 135 12.07 -5.61 -7.08
N PHE A 136 10.79 -5.26 -7.23
CA PHE A 136 10.37 -3.88 -7.40
C PHE A 136 10.72 -3.02 -6.17
N ARG A 137 10.46 -3.52 -4.95
CA ARG A 137 10.88 -2.85 -3.71
C ARG A 137 12.39 -2.63 -3.65
N ARG A 138 13.17 -3.63 -4.05
CA ARG A 138 14.63 -3.53 -4.11
C ARG A 138 15.04 -2.38 -5.02
N GLN A 139 14.45 -2.28 -6.21
CA GLN A 139 14.74 -1.23 -7.17
C GLN A 139 14.38 0.15 -6.61
N CYS A 140 13.18 0.33 -6.04
CA CYS A 140 12.76 1.59 -5.42
C CYS A 140 13.74 2.04 -4.33
N VAL A 141 14.13 1.14 -3.41
CA VAL A 141 15.07 1.48 -2.33
C VAL A 141 16.44 1.86 -2.88
N ILE A 142 16.95 1.16 -3.90
CA ILE A 142 18.24 1.48 -4.52
C ILE A 142 18.18 2.83 -5.22
N GLU A 143 17.11 3.13 -5.96
CA GLU A 143 16.92 4.41 -6.64
C GLU A 143 16.86 5.56 -5.63
N ASP A 144 16.07 5.43 -4.57
CA ASP A 144 15.94 6.43 -3.51
C ASP A 144 17.28 6.72 -2.83
N ILE A 145 17.98 5.65 -2.39
CA ILE A 145 19.29 5.78 -1.73
C ILE A 145 20.32 6.39 -2.68
N SER A 146 20.38 5.91 -3.91
CA SER A 146 21.33 6.41 -4.92
C SER A 146 21.05 7.88 -5.26
N GLY A 147 19.77 8.25 -5.43
CA GLY A 147 19.36 9.63 -5.67
C GLY A 147 19.73 10.57 -4.52
N MET A 148 19.56 10.11 -3.28
CA MET A 148 19.93 10.88 -2.09
C MET A 148 21.46 11.01 -1.95
N LEU A 149 22.19 9.92 -2.08
CA LEU A 149 23.64 9.89 -1.85
C LEU A 149 24.43 10.58 -2.96
N SER A 150 23.98 10.55 -4.21
CA SER A 150 24.64 11.17 -5.36
C SER A 150 24.79 12.69 -5.23
N ARG A 151 24.05 13.34 -4.33
CA ARG A 151 24.19 14.76 -4.02
C ARG A 151 25.41 15.06 -3.15
N HIS A 152 25.97 14.05 -2.49
CA HIS A 152 27.00 14.23 -1.46
C HIS A 152 28.24 13.36 -1.69
N LEU A 153 28.12 12.25 -2.42
CA LEU A 153 29.16 11.24 -2.61
C LEU A 153 29.49 11.06 -4.08
N GLY A 154 30.69 10.54 -4.34
CA GLY A 154 31.11 10.14 -5.66
C GLY A 154 30.40 8.87 -6.14
N LYS A 155 30.36 8.67 -7.47
CA LYS A 155 29.66 7.52 -8.08
C LYS A 155 30.13 6.18 -7.50
N ALA A 156 31.44 5.99 -7.28
CA ALA A 156 31.99 4.74 -6.76
C ALA A 156 31.46 4.39 -5.35
N ASP A 157 31.29 5.42 -4.49
CA ASP A 157 30.77 5.22 -3.14
C ASP A 157 29.27 4.89 -3.17
N VAL A 158 28.51 5.55 -4.05
CA VAL A 158 27.08 5.27 -4.27
C VAL A 158 26.90 3.85 -4.78
N ASP A 159 27.68 3.42 -5.78
CA ASP A 159 27.64 2.06 -6.32
C ASP A 159 27.97 0.99 -5.24
N GLN A 160 28.88 1.31 -4.32
CA GLN A 160 29.22 0.41 -3.20
C GLN A 160 28.06 0.27 -2.21
N VAL A 161 27.36 1.36 -1.87
CA VAL A 161 26.20 1.30 -0.99
C VAL A 161 25.04 0.55 -1.68
N ALA A 162 24.79 0.80 -2.96
CA ALA A 162 23.79 0.08 -3.74
C ALA A 162 24.07 -1.44 -3.77
N ALA A 163 25.35 -1.84 -3.92
CA ALA A 163 25.74 -3.25 -3.87
C ALA A 163 25.47 -3.89 -2.50
N MET A 164 25.71 -3.16 -1.40
CA MET A 164 25.38 -3.63 -0.04
C MET A 164 23.88 -3.81 0.15
N VAL A 165 23.08 -2.86 -0.31
CA VAL A 165 21.61 -2.96 -0.26
C VAL A 165 21.11 -4.17 -1.05
N ASN A 166 21.62 -4.39 -2.27
CA ASN A 166 21.33 -5.58 -3.06
C ASN A 166 21.60 -6.88 -2.28
N GLN A 167 22.74 -6.98 -1.65
CA GLN A 167 23.11 -8.15 -0.85
C GLN A 167 22.15 -8.40 0.32
N LEU A 168 21.70 -7.35 1.00
CA LEU A 168 20.71 -7.46 2.08
C LEU A 168 19.34 -7.96 1.57
N PHE A 169 18.90 -7.47 0.42
CA PHE A 169 17.66 -7.95 -0.20
C PHE A 169 17.76 -9.42 -0.63
N ASP A 170 18.89 -9.84 -1.18
CA ASP A 170 19.11 -11.26 -1.56
C ASP A 170 19.08 -12.16 -0.33
N GLN A 171 19.65 -11.74 0.81
CA GLN A 171 19.61 -12.46 2.08
C GLN A 171 18.18 -12.56 2.64
N ASP A 172 17.39 -11.47 2.60
CA ASP A 172 16.00 -11.47 3.04
C ASP A 172 15.14 -12.44 2.20
N LEU A 173 15.32 -12.43 0.88
CA LEU A 173 14.63 -13.36 -0.02
C LEU A 173 14.99 -14.82 0.27
N ALA A 174 16.26 -15.10 0.50
CA ALA A 174 16.73 -16.45 0.83
C ALA A 174 16.16 -16.92 2.18
N ALA A 175 16.13 -16.05 3.19
CA ALA A 175 15.55 -16.36 4.50
C ALA A 175 14.04 -16.64 4.41
N LYS A 176 13.30 -15.87 3.63
CA LYS A 176 11.86 -16.06 3.42
C LYS A 176 11.54 -17.37 2.69
N LYS A 177 12.35 -17.78 1.72
CA LYS A 177 12.19 -19.07 1.04
C LYS A 177 12.37 -20.26 1.98
N ILE A 178 13.27 -20.17 2.94
CA ILE A 178 13.50 -21.23 3.94
C ILE A 178 12.29 -21.33 4.91
N ILE A 179 11.65 -20.20 5.24
CA ILE A 179 10.49 -20.16 6.15
C ILE A 179 9.21 -20.51 5.38
N GLY A 180 9.09 -20.11 4.11
CA GLY A 180 7.91 -20.31 3.26
C GLY A 180 7.61 -21.76 2.89
N ASP A 181 8.59 -22.65 3.03
CA ASP A 181 8.38 -24.09 2.88
C ASP A 181 7.55 -24.69 4.05
N GLN A 182 7.24 -23.89 5.09
CA GLN A 182 6.48 -24.32 6.26
C GLN A 182 5.11 -23.63 6.44
N THR A 183 4.78 -22.57 5.71
CA THR A 183 3.47 -21.91 5.84
C THR A 183 3.03 -21.26 4.53
N THR A 184 2.01 -21.84 3.90
CA THR A 184 1.30 -21.27 2.76
C THR A 184 0.42 -20.09 3.19
N SER A 185 0.95 -18.87 3.14
CA SER A 185 0.14 -17.66 2.95
C SER A 185 0.97 -16.61 2.22
N SER A 186 0.80 -16.56 0.90
CA SER A 186 1.41 -15.52 0.07
C SER A 186 0.59 -14.24 0.19
N SER A 187 1.05 -13.31 1.02
CA SER A 187 0.55 -11.94 0.97
C SER A 187 1.18 -11.22 -0.23
N THR A 188 0.35 -10.81 -1.19
CA THR A 188 0.76 -10.02 -2.36
C THR A 188 0.83 -8.52 -2.07
N VAL A 189 0.55 -8.12 -0.83
CA VAL A 189 0.66 -6.74 -0.34
C VAL A 189 1.57 -6.72 0.88
N VAL A 190 2.60 -5.92 0.83
CA VAL A 190 3.53 -5.73 1.95
C VAL A 190 3.46 -4.29 2.41
N PRO A 191 2.80 -3.98 3.53
CA PRO A 191 2.86 -2.66 4.12
C PRO A 191 4.26 -2.40 4.69
N LEU A 192 4.83 -1.24 4.41
CA LEU A 192 6.01 -0.75 5.11
C LEU A 192 5.55 0.08 6.31
N HIS A 193 6.32 0.00 7.40
CA HIS A 193 6.07 0.84 8.57
C HIS A 193 6.18 2.33 8.22
N PRO A 194 5.47 3.22 8.96
CA PRO A 194 5.43 4.64 8.68
C PRO A 194 6.84 5.22 8.57
N ARG A 195 7.04 5.99 7.51
CA ARG A 195 8.28 6.72 7.26
C ARG A 195 8.26 7.96 8.17
N ASN A 196 8.91 7.89 9.33
CA ASN A 196 9.10 9.08 10.15
C ASN A 196 9.90 10.12 9.36
N LYS A 197 9.23 11.19 8.93
CA LYS A 197 9.85 12.36 8.30
C LYS A 197 10.52 13.27 9.34
N HIS A 198 11.41 12.75 10.16
CA HIS A 198 12.30 13.58 10.95
C HIS A 198 13.70 13.57 10.31
N LEU A 199 13.87 14.32 9.24
CA LEU A 199 15.15 14.85 8.79
C LEU A 199 14.95 16.33 8.50
N HIS A 200 15.22 17.12 9.56
CA HIS A 200 15.45 18.57 9.44
C HIS A 200 16.83 18.82 8.83
#